data_1e6259ecfe84f7f7b6c07d75b8c0cc28
#
_entry.id   1e6259ecfe84f7f7b6c07d75b8c0cc28
#
_cell.length_a   1.000
_cell.length_b   1.000
_cell.length_c   1.000
_cell.angle_alpha   90.00
_cell.angle_beta   90.00
_cell.angle_gamma   90.00
#
_symmetry.space_group_name_H-M   'P 1'
#
loop_
_entity.id
_entity.type
_entity.pdbx_description
1 polymer ?
#
loop_
_entity_poly.entity_id
_entity_poly.type
_entity_poly.pdbx_seq_one_letter_code
_entity_poly.pdbx_strand_id
1 'polypeptide(L)'
;DTSRKKQAVFFEANKNFGNTLDLILSGRYERLDNESSFDPKFSFKYSTSEEFLFRGSIGTSFTAPSMAQMFSSQIRLGSVRDIDDSPFVRLAVLGNPNLKPATSENINLGFIWNIAKEVNLIIDYWSINYKDRIEAESAQVLLNTNPFAPSVTRNQFGELIAVSTSYFNEEKTEINGIDAEINFFKVTK
;
A
#
# COMPACT_ATOMS: atom_id res chain seq x y z
N ASP A 1 -21.65 5.62 18.97
CA ASP A 1 -21.80 5.42 17.51
C ASP A 1 -20.85 6.36 16.79
N THR A 2 -19.85 5.79 16.13
CA THR A 2 -18.95 6.54 15.27
C THR A 2 -19.40 6.32 13.82
N SER A 3 -19.89 7.36 13.17
CA SER A 3 -20.25 7.36 11.76
C SER A 3 -19.32 8.26 10.98
N ARG A 4 -19.11 7.96 9.71
CA ARG A 4 -18.21 8.68 8.81
C ARG A 4 -18.94 8.99 7.51
N LYS A 5 -18.88 10.25 7.05
CA LYS A 5 -19.44 10.65 5.76
C LYS A 5 -18.38 10.64 4.70
N LYS A 6 -18.65 9.93 3.60
CA LYS A 6 -17.78 9.86 2.43
C LYS A 6 -18.51 10.34 1.19
N GLN A 7 -17.87 11.24 0.44
CA GLN A 7 -18.35 11.72 -0.86
C GLN A 7 -17.19 11.67 -1.84
N ALA A 8 -17.46 11.27 -3.07
CA ALA A 8 -16.43 11.25 -4.10
C ALA A 8 -17.04 11.58 -5.47
N VAL A 9 -16.23 12.27 -6.28
CA VAL A 9 -16.49 12.55 -7.68
C VAL A 9 -15.26 12.13 -8.47
N PHE A 10 -15.45 11.54 -9.64
CA PHE A 10 -14.37 11.15 -10.53
C PHE A 10 -14.66 11.61 -11.96
N PHE A 11 -13.60 11.79 -12.73
CA PHE A 11 -13.67 12.01 -14.17
C PHE A 11 -12.62 11.17 -14.90
N GLU A 12 -12.89 10.89 -16.17
CA GLU A 12 -11.94 10.27 -17.07
C GLU A 12 -12.11 10.88 -18.47
N ALA A 13 -11.00 11.23 -19.09
CA ALA A 13 -10.93 11.71 -20.45
C ALA A 13 -9.95 10.85 -21.26
N ASN A 14 -10.43 10.28 -22.36
CA ASN A 14 -9.67 9.42 -23.25
C ASN A 14 -9.46 10.12 -24.60
N LYS A 15 -8.24 10.04 -25.12
CA LYS A 15 -7.90 10.53 -26.46
C LYS A 15 -7.07 9.51 -27.21
N ASN A 16 -7.60 9.08 -28.36
CA ASN A 16 -6.94 8.18 -29.28
C ASN A 16 -6.38 8.95 -30.47
N PHE A 17 -5.16 8.65 -30.84
CA PHE A 17 -4.47 9.19 -32.01
C PHE A 17 -4.18 8.03 -33.00
N GLY A 18 -5.22 7.64 -33.71
CA GLY A 18 -5.20 6.47 -34.60
C GLY A 18 -4.99 5.18 -33.80
N ASN A 19 -4.20 4.26 -34.36
CA ASN A 19 -3.86 3.00 -33.70
C ASN A 19 -2.51 3.07 -32.94
N THR A 20 -1.92 4.27 -32.90
CA THR A 20 -0.54 4.43 -32.44
C THR A 20 -0.47 4.87 -30.98
N LEU A 21 -1.31 5.83 -30.57
CA LEU A 21 -1.21 6.43 -29.25
C LEU A 21 -2.59 6.61 -28.60
N ASP A 22 -2.74 6.06 -27.41
CA ASP A 22 -3.87 6.27 -26.52
C ASP A 22 -3.41 7.03 -25.29
N LEU A 23 -4.10 8.10 -24.95
CA LEU A 23 -3.87 8.89 -23.73
C LEU A 23 -5.11 8.87 -22.87
N ILE A 24 -4.92 8.70 -21.55
CA ILE A 24 -5.98 8.72 -20.56
C ILE A 24 -5.58 9.67 -19.44
N LEU A 25 -6.43 10.64 -19.17
CA LEU A 25 -6.34 11.51 -18.01
C LEU A 25 -7.55 11.23 -17.13
N SER A 26 -7.31 10.86 -15.88
CA SER A 26 -8.38 10.65 -14.90
C SER A 26 -8.06 11.34 -13.58
N GLY A 27 -9.07 11.56 -12.78
CA GLY A 27 -8.90 12.12 -11.46
C GLY A 27 -10.09 11.80 -10.58
N ARG A 28 -9.83 11.66 -9.29
CA ARG A 28 -10.81 11.43 -8.27
C ARG A 28 -10.66 12.47 -7.17
N TYR A 29 -11.72 13.20 -6.90
CA TYR A 29 -11.83 14.01 -5.69
C TYR A 29 -12.67 13.26 -4.67
N GLU A 30 -12.12 13.11 -3.47
CA GLU A 30 -12.80 12.44 -2.35
C GLU A 30 -12.78 13.35 -1.12
N ARG A 31 -13.90 13.40 -0.44
CA ARG A 31 -14.04 14.05 0.87
C ARG A 31 -14.52 13.02 1.88
N LEU A 32 -13.80 12.92 2.99
CA LEU A 32 -14.10 12.03 4.09
C LEU A 32 -14.09 12.84 5.39
N ASP A 33 -15.27 13.19 5.90
CA ASP A 33 -15.44 14.12 7.03
C ASP A 33 -14.75 15.46 6.76
N ASN A 34 -13.64 15.74 7.46
CA ASN A 34 -12.84 16.97 7.33
C ASN A 34 -11.63 16.82 6.42
N GLU A 35 -11.32 15.60 5.98
CA GLU A 35 -10.21 15.32 5.08
C GLU A 35 -10.69 15.31 3.62
N SER A 36 -9.83 15.77 2.73
CA SER A 36 -10.10 15.71 1.29
C SER A 36 -8.82 15.40 0.52
N SER A 37 -8.98 14.69 -0.59
CA SER A 37 -7.90 14.37 -1.52
C SER A 37 -8.35 14.60 -2.96
N PHE A 38 -7.39 14.96 -3.79
CA PHE A 38 -7.53 14.91 -5.24
C PHE A 38 -6.41 14.03 -5.80
N ASP A 39 -6.79 12.92 -6.43
CA ASP A 39 -5.89 11.89 -6.92
C ASP A 39 -5.95 11.84 -8.46
N PRO A 40 -5.08 12.60 -9.15
CA PRO A 40 -4.93 12.54 -10.58
C PRO A 40 -4.16 11.29 -11.03
N LYS A 41 -4.49 10.81 -12.23
CA LYS A 41 -3.74 9.77 -12.92
C LYS A 41 -3.66 10.08 -14.41
N PHE A 42 -2.46 10.00 -14.94
CA PHE A 42 -2.19 10.02 -16.38
C PHE A 42 -1.70 8.64 -16.81
N SER A 43 -2.18 8.16 -17.97
CA SER A 43 -1.74 6.91 -18.55
C SER A 43 -1.59 7.06 -20.06
N PHE A 44 -0.67 6.30 -20.63
CA PHE A 44 -0.50 6.21 -22.07
C PHE A 44 -0.28 4.77 -22.53
N LYS A 45 -0.64 4.49 -23.77
CA LYS A 45 -0.32 3.29 -24.52
C LYS A 45 0.18 3.72 -25.88
N TYR A 46 1.39 3.31 -26.23
CA TYR A 46 2.04 3.68 -27.49
C TYR A 46 2.46 2.44 -28.26
N SER A 47 1.82 2.18 -29.39
CA SER A 47 2.13 1.08 -30.31
C SER A 47 3.02 1.59 -31.44
N THR A 48 4.30 1.22 -31.43
CA THR A 48 5.23 1.61 -32.49
C THR A 48 5.05 0.75 -33.74
N SER A 49 4.60 -0.50 -33.56
CA SER A 49 4.29 -1.46 -34.62
C SER A 49 3.35 -2.54 -34.04
N GLU A 50 2.99 -3.55 -34.83
CA GLU A 50 2.26 -4.74 -34.33
C GLU A 50 3.10 -5.56 -33.33
N GLU A 51 4.42 -5.40 -33.37
CA GLU A 51 5.34 -6.16 -32.51
C GLU A 51 5.60 -5.47 -31.17
N PHE A 52 5.63 -4.14 -31.12
CA PHE A 52 6.07 -3.39 -29.95
C PHE A 52 5.02 -2.44 -29.40
N LEU A 53 4.77 -2.57 -28.09
CA LEU A 53 3.86 -1.70 -27.36
C LEU A 53 4.53 -1.22 -26.07
N PHE A 54 4.51 0.08 -25.86
CA PHE A 54 4.89 0.75 -24.63
C PHE A 54 3.65 1.23 -23.89
N ARG A 55 3.63 1.10 -22.59
CA ARG A 55 2.57 1.61 -21.73
C ARG A 55 3.16 2.25 -20.48
N GLY A 56 2.47 3.21 -19.93
CA GLY A 56 2.90 3.78 -18.68
C GLY A 56 1.79 4.54 -17.98
N SER A 57 1.94 4.72 -16.70
CA SER A 57 1.07 5.56 -15.91
C SER A 57 1.80 6.18 -14.73
N ILE A 58 1.37 7.39 -14.37
CA ILE A 58 1.74 8.07 -13.14
C ILE A 58 0.46 8.58 -12.49
N GLY A 59 0.36 8.46 -11.17
CA GLY A 59 -0.80 8.95 -10.43
C GLY A 59 -0.57 8.92 -8.94
N THR A 60 -1.50 9.55 -8.22
CA THR A 60 -1.51 9.55 -6.75
C THR A 60 -2.66 8.71 -6.23
N SER A 61 -2.59 8.33 -4.96
CA SER A 61 -3.71 7.75 -4.24
C SER A 61 -3.69 8.16 -2.77
N PHE A 62 -4.85 8.06 -2.16
CA PHE A 62 -5.14 8.48 -0.79
C PHE A 62 -5.87 7.37 -0.04
N THR A 63 -5.48 7.16 1.22
CA THR A 63 -6.13 6.21 2.10
C THR A 63 -6.30 6.83 3.49
N ALA A 64 -7.53 7.11 3.88
CA ALA A 64 -7.81 7.56 5.24
C ALA A 64 -7.72 6.43 6.25
N PRO A 65 -7.30 6.71 7.51
CA PRO A 65 -7.33 5.72 8.58
C PRO A 65 -8.72 5.13 8.74
N SER A 66 -8.83 3.84 8.97
CA SER A 66 -10.11 3.22 9.30
C SER A 66 -10.55 3.58 10.71
N MET A 67 -11.87 3.49 10.98
CA MET A 67 -12.40 3.69 12.32
C MET A 67 -11.80 2.71 13.34
N ALA A 68 -11.52 1.49 12.91
CA ALA A 68 -10.87 0.49 13.76
C ALA A 68 -9.44 0.88 14.13
N GLN A 69 -8.65 1.40 13.18
CA GLN A 69 -7.30 1.89 13.44
C GLN A 69 -7.27 3.12 14.35
N MET A 70 -8.31 3.94 14.31
CA MET A 70 -8.38 5.14 15.15
C MET A 70 -8.91 4.87 16.56
N PHE A 71 -9.95 4.02 16.69
CA PHE A 71 -10.74 3.98 17.93
C PHE A 71 -10.91 2.58 18.55
N SER A 72 -10.43 1.53 17.88
CA SER A 72 -10.56 0.16 18.41
C SER A 72 -9.21 -0.38 18.84
N SER A 73 -9.21 -1.13 19.96
CA SER A 73 -8.06 -1.89 20.41
C SER A 73 -8.21 -3.35 19.99
N GLN A 74 -7.17 -3.91 19.42
CA GLN A 74 -7.10 -5.32 19.09
C GLN A 74 -6.24 -6.03 20.14
N ILE A 75 -6.79 -7.03 20.79
CA ILE A 75 -6.11 -7.80 21.83
C ILE A 75 -6.04 -9.25 21.38
N ARG A 76 -4.85 -9.83 21.43
CA ARG A 76 -4.61 -11.25 21.17
C ARG A 76 -3.60 -11.82 22.17
N LEU A 77 -3.58 -13.12 22.33
CA LEU A 77 -2.50 -13.83 22.97
C LEU A 77 -1.49 -14.28 21.91
N GLY A 78 -0.21 -14.22 22.21
CA GLY A 78 0.84 -14.62 21.31
C GLY A 78 2.18 -14.77 22.00
N SER A 79 3.07 -15.56 21.40
CA SER A 79 4.45 -15.65 21.86
C SER A 79 5.28 -14.55 21.25
N VAL A 80 6.16 -13.96 22.05
CA VAL A 80 7.18 -12.98 21.65
C VAL A 80 8.48 -13.36 22.33
N ARG A 81 9.60 -13.06 21.66
CA ARG A 81 10.91 -13.25 22.28
C ARG A 81 11.17 -12.10 23.24
N ASP A 82 11.43 -12.42 24.50
CA ASP A 82 11.92 -11.52 25.53
C ASP A 82 13.44 -11.72 25.73
N ILE A 83 14.02 -11.15 26.77
CA ILE A 83 15.47 -11.13 27.03
C ILE A 83 16.04 -12.57 27.08
N ASP A 84 15.42 -13.45 27.89
CA ASP A 84 15.92 -14.79 28.15
C ASP A 84 14.96 -15.93 27.74
N ASP A 85 13.72 -15.60 27.35
CA ASP A 85 12.69 -16.58 27.05
C ASP A 85 11.75 -16.15 25.91
N SER A 86 10.68 -16.91 25.68
CA SER A 86 9.67 -16.61 24.67
C SER A 86 8.27 -16.85 25.24
N PRO A 87 7.83 -16.01 26.17
CA PRO A 87 6.57 -16.20 26.85
C PRO A 87 5.37 -16.01 25.94
N PHE A 88 4.25 -16.66 26.32
CA PHE A 88 2.95 -16.46 25.68
C PHE A 88 2.16 -15.43 26.46
N VAL A 89 2.05 -14.22 25.93
CA VAL A 89 1.58 -13.04 26.64
C VAL A 89 0.45 -12.32 25.91
N ARG A 90 -0.15 -11.37 26.59
CA ARG A 90 -1.16 -10.48 25.99
C ARG A 90 -0.49 -9.43 25.11
N LEU A 91 -0.86 -9.40 23.83
CA LEU A 91 -0.44 -8.42 22.85
C LEU A 91 -1.63 -7.53 22.52
N ALA A 92 -1.50 -6.23 22.74
CA ALA A 92 -2.52 -5.26 22.41
C ALA A 92 -2.00 -4.27 21.34
N VAL A 93 -2.81 -4.02 20.31
CA VAL A 93 -2.60 -2.90 19.39
C VAL A 93 -3.71 -1.89 19.63
N LEU A 94 -3.35 -0.74 20.17
CA LEU A 94 -4.29 0.32 20.53
C LEU A 94 -4.61 1.19 19.30
N GLY A 95 -5.86 1.63 19.20
CA GLY A 95 -6.25 2.63 18.22
C GLY A 95 -5.56 3.97 18.48
N ASN A 96 -5.28 4.72 17.41
CA ASN A 96 -4.66 6.04 17.48
C ASN A 96 -5.53 7.08 16.75
N PRO A 97 -6.25 7.95 17.48
CA PRO A 97 -7.11 8.97 16.88
C PRO A 97 -6.34 10.08 16.13
N ASN A 98 -5.02 10.17 16.34
CA ASN A 98 -4.15 11.17 15.71
C ASN A 98 -3.55 10.71 14.37
N LEU A 99 -3.98 9.56 13.84
CA LEU A 99 -3.52 9.08 12.54
C LEU A 99 -3.89 10.04 11.42
N LYS A 100 -2.91 10.32 10.57
CA LYS A 100 -3.07 11.05 9.33
C LYS A 100 -3.41 10.10 8.18
N PRO A 101 -4.07 10.60 7.13
CA PRO A 101 -4.23 9.85 5.91
C PRO A 101 -2.89 9.50 5.26
N ALA A 102 -2.79 8.28 4.76
CA ALA A 102 -1.68 7.85 3.92
C ALA A 102 -1.89 8.32 2.48
N THR A 103 -0.82 8.76 1.83
CA THR A 103 -0.81 9.08 0.40
C THR A 103 0.25 8.26 -0.32
N SER A 104 0.08 8.05 -1.63
CA SER A 104 1.13 7.45 -2.44
C SER A 104 1.24 8.07 -3.83
N GLU A 105 2.46 8.04 -4.37
CA GLU A 105 2.75 8.30 -5.77
C GLU A 105 3.09 6.97 -6.45
N ASN A 106 2.44 6.67 -7.57
CA ASN A 106 2.55 5.39 -8.25
C ASN A 106 3.04 5.63 -9.68
N ILE A 107 4.10 4.93 -10.08
CA ILE A 107 4.65 4.94 -11.44
C ILE A 107 4.66 3.51 -11.96
N ASN A 108 4.15 3.32 -13.17
CA ASN A 108 4.23 2.05 -13.89
C ASN A 108 4.71 2.33 -15.31
N LEU A 109 5.68 1.54 -15.78
CA LEU A 109 6.18 1.56 -17.14
C LEU A 109 6.25 0.12 -17.66
N GLY A 110 5.62 -0.15 -18.77
CA GLY A 110 5.54 -1.48 -19.35
C GLY A 110 5.96 -1.52 -20.80
N PHE A 111 6.55 -2.64 -21.18
CA PHE A 111 6.96 -2.93 -22.54
C PHE A 111 6.43 -4.33 -22.92
N ILE A 112 5.79 -4.43 -24.06
CA ILE A 112 5.32 -5.70 -24.62
C ILE A 112 5.98 -5.89 -25.98
N TRP A 113 6.60 -7.05 -26.17
CA TRP A 113 7.20 -7.46 -27.43
C TRP A 113 6.57 -8.78 -27.91
N ASN A 114 5.86 -8.70 -29.01
CA ASN A 114 5.34 -9.86 -29.72
C ASN A 114 6.45 -10.44 -30.61
N ILE A 115 7.24 -11.34 -30.05
CA ILE A 115 8.42 -11.95 -30.71
C ILE A 115 7.97 -12.80 -31.91
N ALA A 116 6.87 -13.50 -31.75
CA ALA A 116 6.21 -14.29 -32.80
C ALA A 116 4.70 -14.32 -32.51
N LYS A 117 3.90 -14.86 -33.47
CA LYS A 117 2.44 -15.01 -33.28
C LYS A 117 2.06 -15.82 -32.03
N GLU A 118 2.95 -16.73 -31.64
CA GLU A 118 2.76 -17.65 -30.53
C GLU A 118 3.53 -17.23 -29.25
N VAL A 119 4.35 -16.17 -29.30
CA VAL A 119 5.25 -15.82 -28.20
C VAL A 119 5.23 -14.31 -27.96
N ASN A 120 4.95 -13.88 -26.75
CA ASN A 120 5.17 -12.52 -26.31
C ASN A 120 6.01 -12.43 -25.02
N LEU A 121 6.75 -11.34 -24.89
CA LEU A 121 7.48 -10.94 -23.72
C LEU A 121 6.86 -9.67 -23.16
N ILE A 122 6.59 -9.66 -21.86
CA ILE A 122 6.09 -8.50 -21.12
C ILE A 122 7.12 -8.16 -20.06
N ILE A 123 7.51 -6.90 -19.95
CA ILE A 123 8.35 -6.39 -18.87
C ILE A 123 7.66 -5.16 -18.30
N ASP A 124 7.41 -5.17 -17.00
CA ASP A 124 6.82 -4.05 -16.28
C ASP A 124 7.74 -3.60 -15.13
N TYR A 125 8.05 -2.33 -15.08
CA TYR A 125 8.64 -1.66 -13.91
C TYR A 125 7.53 -0.93 -13.16
N TRP A 126 7.54 -1.04 -11.84
CA TRP A 126 6.63 -0.30 -10.98
C TRP A 126 7.36 0.28 -9.77
N SER A 127 6.87 1.43 -9.31
CA SER A 127 7.36 2.10 -8.11
C SER A 127 6.21 2.76 -7.38
N ILE A 128 6.19 2.60 -6.07
CA ILE A 128 5.20 3.18 -5.16
C ILE A 128 5.94 3.88 -4.03
N ASN A 129 5.73 5.19 -3.90
CA ASN A 129 6.27 6.01 -2.82
C ASN A 129 5.14 6.39 -1.88
N TYR A 130 5.11 5.80 -0.69
CA TYR A 130 4.15 6.13 0.36
C TYR A 130 4.67 7.25 1.25
N LYS A 131 3.75 8.13 1.67
CA LYS A 131 3.91 9.07 2.79
C LYS A 131 2.83 8.80 3.83
N ASP A 132 3.20 8.89 5.10
CA ASP A 132 2.30 8.68 6.23
C ASP A 132 1.58 7.32 6.19
N ARG A 133 2.25 6.25 5.72
CA ARG A 133 1.67 4.91 5.66
C ARG A 133 1.25 4.46 7.05
N ILE A 134 0.02 3.96 7.19
CA ILE A 134 -0.52 3.56 8.48
C ILE A 134 -0.09 2.14 8.79
N GLU A 135 0.70 1.98 9.84
CA GLU A 135 1.25 0.71 10.31
C GLU A 135 0.91 0.46 11.77
N ALA A 136 0.90 -0.82 12.15
CA ALA A 136 0.84 -1.22 13.54
C ALA A 136 2.27 -1.45 14.05
N GLU A 137 2.64 -0.82 15.16
CA GLU A 137 3.93 -1.06 15.79
C GLU A 137 4.06 -2.54 16.17
N SER A 138 5.19 -3.14 15.85
CA SER A 138 5.47 -4.54 16.17
C SER A 138 5.91 -4.70 17.64
N ALA A 139 5.18 -5.50 18.40
CA ALA A 139 5.56 -5.82 19.78
C ALA A 139 6.96 -6.43 19.87
N GLN A 140 7.37 -7.24 18.88
CA GLN A 140 8.72 -7.82 18.85
C GLN A 140 9.80 -6.78 18.59
N VAL A 141 9.55 -5.83 17.67
CA VAL A 141 10.50 -4.74 17.41
C VAL A 141 10.64 -3.85 18.64
N LEU A 142 9.52 -3.53 19.30
CA LEU A 142 9.54 -2.76 20.55
C LEU A 142 10.37 -3.46 21.63
N LEU A 143 10.16 -4.75 21.88
CA LEU A 143 10.94 -5.52 22.86
C LEU A 143 12.43 -5.59 22.50
N ASN A 144 12.77 -5.72 21.23
CA ASN A 144 14.16 -5.76 20.79
C ASN A 144 14.87 -4.40 20.94
N THR A 145 14.15 -3.29 20.82
CA THR A 145 14.72 -1.93 20.87
C THR A 145 14.64 -1.33 22.28
N ASN A 146 13.55 -1.59 22.99
CA ASN A 146 13.33 -1.09 24.35
C ASN A 146 12.47 -2.05 25.20
N PRO A 147 13.06 -3.13 25.75
CA PRO A 147 12.34 -4.15 26.51
C PRO A 147 11.74 -3.65 27.85
N PHE A 148 12.07 -2.43 28.26
CA PHE A 148 11.56 -1.76 29.47
C PHE A 148 10.74 -0.51 29.16
N ALA A 149 10.21 -0.38 27.93
CA ALA A 149 9.32 0.71 27.58
C ALA A 149 8.08 0.75 28.50
N PRO A 150 7.46 1.91 28.75
CA PRO A 150 6.25 2.02 29.58
C PRO A 150 5.07 1.18 29.07
N SER A 151 5.06 0.85 27.78
CA SER A 151 4.06 -0.01 27.13
C SER A 151 4.33 -1.51 27.28
N VAL A 152 5.45 -1.89 27.92
CA VAL A 152 5.82 -3.27 28.26
C VAL A 152 5.49 -3.51 29.73
N THR A 153 4.57 -4.41 30.00
CA THR A 153 4.13 -4.72 31.36
C THR A 153 4.82 -5.98 31.86
N ARG A 154 5.48 -5.88 33.00
CA ARG A 154 6.14 -6.99 33.69
C ARG A 154 5.53 -7.19 35.07
N ASN A 155 5.60 -8.40 35.61
CA ASN A 155 5.19 -8.70 36.98
C ASN A 155 6.31 -8.31 37.97
N GLN A 156 6.05 -8.53 39.25
CA GLN A 156 7.00 -8.25 40.35
C GLN A 156 8.32 -9.05 40.27
N PHE A 157 8.35 -10.12 39.48
CA PHE A 157 9.54 -10.96 39.28
C PHE A 157 10.30 -10.57 38.00
N GLY A 158 9.83 -9.53 37.27
CA GLY A 158 10.43 -9.07 36.02
C GLY A 158 9.95 -9.83 34.78
N GLU A 159 9.07 -10.82 34.92
CA GLU A 159 8.56 -11.60 33.79
C GLU A 159 7.58 -10.80 32.96
N LEU A 160 7.67 -10.95 31.63
CA LEU A 160 6.79 -10.27 30.67
C LEU A 160 5.38 -10.84 30.74
N ILE A 161 4.37 -9.97 30.89
CA ILE A 161 2.94 -10.37 30.93
C ILE A 161 2.10 -9.72 29.84
N ALA A 162 2.48 -8.54 29.36
CA ALA A 162 1.78 -7.88 28.25
C ALA A 162 2.68 -6.89 27.51
N VAL A 163 2.36 -6.69 26.23
CA VAL A 163 2.93 -5.62 25.40
C VAL A 163 1.78 -4.87 24.74
N SER A 164 1.78 -3.56 24.88
CA SER A 164 0.81 -2.67 24.24
C SER A 164 1.53 -1.79 23.23
N THR A 165 1.13 -1.88 21.97
CA THR A 165 1.60 -1.07 20.86
C THR A 165 0.45 -0.22 20.31
N SER A 166 0.71 0.65 19.33
CA SER A 166 -0.33 1.45 18.69
C SER A 166 -0.13 1.52 17.19
N TYR A 167 -1.15 1.99 16.49
CA TYR A 167 -0.98 2.40 15.09
C TYR A 167 -0.23 3.72 15.01
N PHE A 168 0.59 3.89 13.98
CA PHE A 168 1.35 5.11 13.70
C PHE A 168 1.44 5.36 12.19
N ASN A 169 1.86 6.56 11.81
CA ASN A 169 2.17 6.88 10.42
C ASN A 169 3.67 6.75 10.19
N GLU A 170 4.05 5.89 9.25
CA GLU A 170 5.40 5.76 8.73
C GLU A 170 5.68 6.92 7.78
N GLU A 171 6.73 7.72 8.03
CA GLU A 171 6.98 8.95 7.27
C GLU A 171 7.16 8.69 5.77
N LYS A 172 7.94 7.68 5.42
CA LYS A 172 8.23 7.34 4.03
C LYS A 172 8.47 5.83 3.86
N THR A 173 7.82 5.25 2.86
CA THR A 173 8.08 3.88 2.42
C THR A 173 8.19 3.86 0.90
N GLU A 174 9.29 3.35 0.37
CA GLU A 174 9.49 3.17 -1.07
C GLU A 174 9.50 1.68 -1.39
N ILE A 175 8.70 1.30 -2.38
CA ILE A 175 8.63 -0.07 -2.89
C ILE A 175 8.72 0.01 -4.41
N ASN A 176 9.61 -0.76 -5.02
CA ASN A 176 9.70 -0.86 -6.48
C ASN A 176 10.09 -2.27 -6.90
N GLY A 177 9.81 -2.58 -8.16
CA GLY A 177 10.10 -3.89 -8.71
C GLY A 177 10.06 -3.92 -10.22
N ILE A 178 10.53 -5.04 -10.76
CA ILE A 178 10.46 -5.38 -12.18
C ILE A 178 9.83 -6.76 -12.28
N ASP A 179 8.77 -6.86 -13.08
CA ASP A 179 8.14 -8.12 -13.43
C ASP A 179 8.45 -8.45 -14.88
N ALA A 180 8.77 -9.72 -15.17
CA ALA A 180 9.01 -10.21 -16.52
C ALA A 180 8.21 -11.49 -16.75
N GLU A 181 7.48 -11.55 -17.85
CA GLU A 181 6.60 -12.64 -18.23
C GLU A 181 6.81 -13.02 -19.70
N ILE A 182 6.91 -14.33 -19.98
CA ILE A 182 6.92 -14.87 -21.33
C ILE A 182 5.69 -15.76 -21.50
N ASN A 183 4.87 -15.45 -22.50
CA ASN A 183 3.67 -16.21 -22.81
C ASN A 183 3.85 -16.98 -24.12
N PHE A 184 3.43 -18.25 -24.09
CA PHE A 184 3.39 -19.14 -25.26
C PHE A 184 1.94 -19.51 -25.56
N PHE A 185 1.48 -19.19 -26.76
CA PHE A 185 0.11 -19.50 -27.23
C PHE A 185 0.14 -20.62 -28.27
N LYS A 186 -0.71 -21.62 -28.09
CA LYS A 186 -0.89 -22.65 -29.11
C LYS A 186 -1.95 -22.17 -30.10
N VAL A 187 -1.53 -21.87 -31.34
CA VAL A 187 -2.46 -21.61 -32.45
C VAL A 187 -2.97 -22.97 -32.95
N THR A 188 -4.18 -23.34 -32.61
CA THR A 188 -4.86 -24.51 -33.22
C THR A 188 -5.51 -24.03 -34.51
N LYS A 189 -5.12 -24.65 -35.65
CA LYS A 189 -5.77 -24.44 -36.94
C LYS A 189 -7.10 -25.17 -37.00
#